data_ab8905e8cd1a639ac39c4aa2bebafeb7
#
_entry.id   ab8905e8cd1a639ac39c4aa2bebafeb7
#
_cell.length_a   1.000
_cell.length_b   1.000
_cell.length_c   1.000
_cell.angle_alpha   90.00
_cell.angle_beta   90.00
_cell.angle_gamma   90.00
#
_symmetry.space_group_name_H-M   'P 1'
#
loop_
_entity.id
_entity.type
_entity.pdbx_description
1 polymer ?
#
loop_
_entity_poly.entity_id
_entity_poly.type
_entity_poly.pdbx_seq_one_letter_code
_entity_poly.pdbx_strand_id
1 'polypeptide(L)'
;MNACPIAQPDRRLRDAFEHWKRMEQYYFDPERFRISLNSFVQEARNVTFILQKKRHELPGFESWYVPWQEKMKADPILRWIVESRNRITKQGDLEIQSECNVVYTTDWTDELTRRFKGNPLVPSDILAKQVLSQVP
;
A
#
# COMPACT_ATOMS: atom_id res chain seq x y z
N MET A 1 15.81 -19.52 28.11
CA MET A 1 14.52 -18.84 27.88
C MET A 1 14.09 -19.12 26.42
N ASN A 2 13.00 -19.80 26.25
CA ASN A 2 12.48 -19.98 24.89
C ASN A 2 11.96 -18.64 24.38
N ALA A 3 12.55 -18.13 23.30
CA ALA A 3 12.07 -16.91 22.65
C ALA A 3 10.59 -17.10 22.22
N CYS A 4 9.78 -16.07 22.41
CA CYS A 4 8.38 -16.09 22.00
C CYS A 4 8.28 -16.48 20.51
N PRO A 5 7.56 -17.56 20.16
CA PRO A 5 7.52 -18.04 18.78
C PRO A 5 6.88 -17.06 17.77
N ILE A 6 6.08 -16.11 18.27
CA ILE A 6 5.44 -15.08 17.44
C ILE A 6 6.22 -13.74 17.41
N ALA A 7 7.37 -13.66 18.07
CA ALA A 7 8.15 -12.40 18.13
C ALA A 7 8.59 -11.89 16.74
N GLN A 8 8.95 -12.79 15.82
CA GLN A 8 9.34 -12.42 14.46
C GLN A 8 8.14 -11.94 13.61
N PRO A 9 7.01 -12.67 13.55
CA PRO A 9 5.81 -12.17 12.87
C PRO A 9 5.34 -10.82 13.43
N ASP A 10 5.34 -10.63 14.75
CA ASP A 10 4.99 -9.37 15.39
C ASP A 10 5.90 -8.22 14.95
N ARG A 11 7.21 -8.46 14.89
CA ARG A 11 8.16 -7.46 14.39
C ARG A 11 7.85 -7.06 12.95
N ARG A 12 7.60 -8.02 12.06
CA ARG A 12 7.26 -7.74 10.66
C ARG A 12 5.95 -6.95 10.52
N LEU A 13 4.98 -7.24 11.39
CA LEU A 13 3.73 -6.46 11.41
C LEU A 13 3.98 -5.00 11.81
N ARG A 14 4.85 -4.76 12.79
CA ARG A 14 5.26 -3.39 13.18
C ARG A 14 6.04 -2.69 12.08
N ASP A 15 6.95 -3.38 11.40
CA ASP A 15 7.69 -2.84 10.26
C ASP A 15 6.72 -2.45 9.13
N ALA A 16 5.73 -3.29 8.83
CA ALA A 16 4.69 -2.97 7.86
C ALA A 16 3.90 -1.70 8.26
N PHE A 17 3.54 -1.57 9.53
CA PHE A 17 2.83 -0.39 10.03
C PHE A 17 3.69 0.88 9.93
N GLU A 18 4.99 0.81 10.17
CA GLU A 18 5.90 1.96 9.97
C GLU A 18 5.98 2.38 8.49
N HIS A 19 6.00 1.42 7.57
CA HIS A 19 5.95 1.73 6.14
C HIS A 19 4.60 2.33 5.72
N TRP A 20 3.49 1.88 6.32
CA TRP A 20 2.18 2.49 6.13
C TRP A 20 2.18 3.97 6.55
N LYS A 21 2.69 4.30 7.74
CA LYS A 21 2.79 5.69 8.21
C LYS A 21 3.66 6.54 7.27
N ARG A 22 4.73 5.97 6.72
CA ARG A 22 5.56 6.67 5.73
C ARG A 22 4.82 6.94 4.43
N MET A 23 3.93 6.06 3.99
CA MET A 23 3.08 6.33 2.82
C MET A 23 2.16 7.53 3.06
N GLU A 24 1.56 7.66 4.25
CA GLU A 24 0.77 8.84 4.62
C GLU A 24 1.63 10.11 4.61
N GLN A 25 2.80 10.05 5.24
CA GLN A 25 3.73 11.19 5.32
C GLN A 25 4.19 11.65 3.94
N TYR A 26 4.45 10.72 3.02
CA TYR A 26 4.99 11.00 1.68
C TYR A 26 3.93 10.89 0.57
N TYR A 27 2.66 11.09 0.90
CA TYR A 27 1.56 10.93 -0.05
C TYR A 27 1.74 11.79 -1.31
N PHE A 28 2.29 12.99 -1.18
CA PHE A 28 2.55 13.93 -2.28
C PHE A 28 3.97 13.80 -2.88
N ASP A 29 4.77 12.85 -2.42
CA ASP A 29 6.09 12.54 -2.99
C ASP A 29 6.02 11.15 -3.63
N PRO A 30 5.81 11.06 -4.96
CA PRO A 30 5.57 9.78 -5.64
C PRO A 30 6.68 8.76 -5.44
N GLU A 31 7.94 9.19 -5.43
CA GLU A 31 9.07 8.28 -5.30
C GLU A 31 9.18 7.70 -3.89
N ARG A 32 9.06 8.53 -2.87
CA ARG A 32 9.06 8.05 -1.47
C ARG A 32 7.82 7.24 -1.14
N PHE A 33 6.67 7.61 -1.70
CA PHE A 33 5.44 6.84 -1.58
C PHE A 33 5.63 5.44 -2.20
N ARG A 34 6.15 5.35 -3.42
CA ARG A 34 6.43 4.08 -4.11
C ARG A 34 7.36 3.17 -3.31
N ILE A 35 8.47 3.72 -2.80
CA ILE A 35 9.42 2.97 -1.96
C ILE A 35 8.73 2.42 -0.71
N SER A 36 7.95 3.25 -0.03
CA SER A 36 7.23 2.86 1.18
C SER A 36 6.14 1.82 0.91
N LEU A 37 5.42 1.95 -0.21
CA LEU A 37 4.41 1.00 -0.66
C LEU A 37 5.02 -0.38 -0.95
N ASN A 38 6.12 -0.43 -1.69
CA ASN A 38 6.81 -1.68 -1.99
C ASN A 38 7.28 -2.39 -0.71
N SER A 39 7.83 -1.63 0.23
CA SER A 39 8.27 -2.16 1.52
C SER A 39 7.11 -2.63 2.37
N PHE A 40 6.01 -1.87 2.44
CA PHE A 40 4.79 -2.26 3.15
C PHE A 40 4.23 -3.59 2.65
N VAL A 41 4.08 -3.73 1.35
CA VAL A 41 3.53 -4.95 0.73
C VAL A 41 4.40 -6.17 1.04
N GLN A 42 5.73 -6.03 1.00
CA GLN A 42 6.66 -7.10 1.31
C GLN A 42 6.60 -7.50 2.79
N GLU A 43 6.63 -6.53 3.72
CA GLU A 43 6.59 -6.82 5.15
C GLU A 43 5.23 -7.39 5.58
N ALA A 44 4.13 -6.86 5.07
CA ALA A 44 2.80 -7.40 5.34
C ALA A 44 2.69 -8.89 4.91
N ARG A 45 3.25 -9.26 3.77
CA ARG A 45 3.27 -10.64 3.32
C ARG A 45 4.21 -11.52 4.14
N ASN A 46 5.33 -10.98 4.59
CA ASN A 46 6.30 -11.70 5.43
C ASN A 46 5.69 -12.17 6.76
N VAL A 47 4.72 -11.45 7.33
CA VAL A 47 4.01 -11.87 8.54
C VAL A 47 3.44 -13.27 8.40
N THR A 48 2.64 -13.49 7.35
CA THR A 48 2.00 -14.79 7.12
C THR A 48 2.99 -15.88 6.73
N PHE A 49 4.04 -15.54 6.00
CA PHE A 49 5.11 -16.50 5.65
C PHE A 49 5.85 -17.01 6.90
N ILE A 50 6.22 -16.11 7.80
CA ILE A 50 6.95 -16.49 9.00
C ILE A 50 6.06 -17.30 9.94
N LEU A 51 4.76 -16.92 10.08
CA LEU A 51 3.80 -17.71 10.85
C LEU A 51 3.70 -19.14 10.32
N GLN A 52 3.55 -19.31 9.01
CA GLN A 52 3.47 -20.63 8.39
C GLN A 52 4.76 -21.44 8.55
N LYS A 53 5.93 -20.79 8.47
CA LYS A 53 7.22 -21.44 8.75
C LYS A 53 7.32 -21.98 10.16
N LYS A 54 6.73 -21.26 11.12
CA LYS A 54 6.77 -21.60 12.54
C LYS A 54 5.61 -22.47 13.01
N ARG A 55 4.81 -23.00 12.09
CA ARG A 55 3.63 -23.83 12.40
C ARG A 55 3.89 -24.98 13.38
N HIS A 56 5.08 -25.61 13.27
CA HIS A 56 5.46 -26.73 14.14
C HIS A 56 5.82 -26.30 15.57
N GLU A 57 6.13 -25.02 15.79
CA GLU A 57 6.41 -24.46 17.10
C GLU A 57 5.16 -23.96 17.82
N LEU A 58 4.00 -23.95 17.12
CA LEU A 58 2.74 -23.38 17.60
C LEU A 58 1.68 -24.48 17.74
N PRO A 59 1.39 -24.97 18.95
CA PRO A 59 0.35 -25.98 19.18
C PRO A 59 -1.02 -25.49 18.68
N GLY A 60 -1.74 -26.34 17.95
CA GLY A 60 -3.06 -26.00 17.40
C GLY A 60 -3.05 -24.98 16.24
N PHE A 61 -1.89 -24.74 15.64
CA PHE A 61 -1.75 -23.76 14.56
C PHE A 61 -2.73 -23.96 13.42
N GLU A 62 -2.86 -25.18 12.89
CA GLU A 62 -3.72 -25.45 11.73
C GLU A 62 -5.19 -25.13 12.01
N SER A 63 -5.73 -25.56 13.17
CA SER A 63 -7.12 -25.30 13.53
C SER A 63 -7.41 -23.81 13.74
N TRP A 64 -6.42 -23.05 14.19
CA TRP A 64 -6.52 -21.61 14.35
C TRP A 64 -6.31 -20.89 13.02
N TYR A 65 -5.31 -21.28 12.22
CA TYR A 65 -4.86 -20.51 11.05
C TYR A 65 -5.76 -20.70 9.81
N VAL A 66 -6.30 -21.90 9.60
CA VAL A 66 -7.11 -22.21 8.40
C VAL A 66 -8.33 -21.28 8.26
N PRO A 67 -9.13 -21.02 9.30
CA PRO A 67 -10.26 -20.09 9.20
C PRO A 67 -9.80 -18.65 8.86
N TRP A 68 -8.67 -18.22 9.41
CA TRP A 68 -8.08 -16.91 9.08
C TRP A 68 -7.57 -16.85 7.67
N GLN A 69 -6.94 -17.91 7.18
CA GLN A 69 -6.46 -17.98 5.80
C GLN A 69 -7.62 -17.86 4.80
N GLU A 70 -8.76 -18.50 5.06
CA GLU A 70 -9.94 -18.36 4.20
C GLU A 70 -10.51 -16.94 4.23
N LYS A 71 -10.57 -16.30 5.38
CA LYS A 71 -10.96 -14.89 5.49
C LYS A 71 -10.00 -13.96 4.70
N MET A 72 -8.70 -14.19 4.83
CA MET A 72 -7.69 -13.41 4.10
C MET A 72 -7.79 -13.60 2.58
N LYS A 73 -8.08 -14.80 2.11
CA LYS A 73 -8.31 -15.06 0.68
C LYS A 73 -9.58 -14.39 0.14
N ALA A 74 -10.60 -14.23 0.98
CA ALA A 74 -11.84 -13.57 0.61
C ALA A 74 -11.71 -12.04 0.58
N ASP A 75 -10.77 -11.48 1.34
CA ASP A 75 -10.56 -10.04 1.44
C ASP A 75 -9.82 -9.50 0.19
N PRO A 76 -10.40 -8.53 -0.55
CA PRO A 76 -9.81 -8.02 -1.77
C PRO A 76 -8.49 -7.27 -1.54
N ILE A 77 -8.32 -6.59 -0.41
CA ILE A 77 -7.09 -5.85 -0.07
C ILE A 77 -5.97 -6.85 0.24
N LEU A 78 -6.26 -7.88 1.02
CA LEU A 78 -5.25 -8.89 1.35
C LEU A 78 -4.84 -9.73 0.14
N ARG A 79 -5.76 -10.03 -0.79
CA ARG A 79 -5.41 -10.62 -2.10
C ARG A 79 -4.51 -9.69 -2.90
N TRP A 80 -4.86 -8.42 -2.98
CA TRP A 80 -4.04 -7.43 -3.68
C TRP A 80 -2.62 -7.35 -3.11
N ILE A 81 -2.44 -7.42 -1.78
CA ILE A 81 -1.11 -7.47 -1.13
C ILE A 81 -0.31 -8.68 -1.62
N VAL A 82 -0.93 -9.86 -1.69
CA VAL A 82 -0.26 -11.09 -2.17
C VAL A 82 0.15 -10.96 -3.64
N GLU A 83 -0.75 -10.50 -4.49
CA GLU A 83 -0.50 -10.32 -5.93
C GLU A 83 0.57 -9.25 -6.17
N SER A 84 0.49 -8.13 -5.47
CA SER A 84 1.46 -7.03 -5.55
C SER A 84 2.85 -7.47 -5.13
N ARG A 85 2.97 -8.20 -4.02
CA ARG A 85 4.27 -8.77 -3.59
C ARG A 85 4.85 -9.70 -4.64
N ASN A 86 4.03 -10.55 -5.26
CA ASN A 86 4.48 -11.45 -6.31
C ASN A 86 4.93 -10.69 -7.55
N ARG A 87 4.23 -9.60 -7.90
CA ARG A 87 4.60 -8.70 -9.00
C ARG A 87 5.94 -8.03 -8.72
N ILE A 88 6.11 -7.40 -7.56
CA ILE A 88 7.36 -6.73 -7.15
C ILE A 88 8.54 -7.69 -7.25
N THR A 89 8.37 -8.93 -6.78
CA THR A 89 9.45 -9.92 -6.76
C THR A 89 9.82 -10.42 -8.17
N LYS A 90 8.85 -10.51 -9.08
CA LYS A 90 9.04 -11.15 -10.39
C LYS A 90 9.19 -10.18 -11.56
N GLN A 91 8.57 -9.01 -11.47
CA GLN A 91 8.39 -8.10 -12.60
C GLN A 91 8.96 -6.70 -12.33
N GLY A 92 9.22 -6.35 -11.08
CA GLY A 92 9.68 -5.03 -10.66
C GLY A 92 8.62 -4.25 -9.90
N ASP A 93 8.86 -2.95 -9.73
CA ASP A 93 8.04 -2.08 -8.91
C ASP A 93 6.57 -2.01 -9.34
N LEU A 94 5.70 -1.70 -8.38
CA LEU A 94 4.30 -1.42 -8.66
C LEU A 94 4.17 -0.11 -9.44
N GLU A 95 3.31 -0.13 -10.43
CA GLU A 95 2.92 1.09 -11.14
C GLU A 95 2.02 1.95 -10.25
N ILE A 96 2.37 3.21 -10.12
CA ILE A 96 1.57 4.23 -9.44
C ILE A 96 1.18 5.32 -10.43
N GLN A 97 0.12 6.04 -10.13
CA GLN A 97 -0.38 7.12 -10.95
C GLN A 97 -0.70 8.33 -10.09
N SER A 98 -0.19 9.51 -10.48
CA SER A 98 -0.60 10.77 -9.89
C SER A 98 -1.91 11.25 -10.50
N GLU A 99 -2.81 11.71 -9.65
CA GLU A 99 -4.11 12.22 -10.05
C GLU A 99 -4.45 13.48 -9.26
N CYS A 100 -5.02 14.46 -9.91
CA CYS A 100 -5.59 15.63 -9.23
C CYS A 100 -6.97 15.94 -9.76
N ASN A 101 -7.84 16.41 -8.89
CA ASN A 101 -9.11 16.99 -9.23
C ASN A 101 -8.99 18.51 -9.10
N VAL A 102 -9.29 19.23 -10.17
CA VAL A 102 -9.31 20.70 -10.17
C VAL A 102 -10.75 21.16 -10.24
N VAL A 103 -11.17 21.89 -9.21
CA VAL A 103 -12.47 22.55 -9.15
C VAL A 103 -12.21 24.03 -9.31
N TYR A 104 -12.85 24.67 -10.30
CA TYR A 104 -12.82 26.12 -10.45
C TYR A 104 -14.23 26.63 -10.66
N THR A 105 -14.52 27.74 -10.01
CA THR A 105 -15.81 28.40 -10.06
C THR A 105 -15.62 29.66 -10.89
N THR A 106 -16.30 29.74 -12.02
CA THR A 106 -16.27 30.91 -12.91
C THR A 106 -17.30 31.96 -12.53
N ASP A 107 -18.36 31.52 -11.87
CA ASP A 107 -19.38 32.38 -11.28
C ASP A 107 -19.97 31.67 -10.04
N TRP A 108 -20.70 32.39 -9.17
CA TRP A 108 -21.26 31.80 -7.93
C TRP A 108 -22.21 30.61 -8.16
N THR A 109 -22.59 30.35 -9.42
CA THR A 109 -23.53 29.30 -9.81
C THR A 109 -22.92 28.19 -10.67
N ASP A 110 -21.72 28.37 -11.23
CA ASP A 110 -21.07 27.38 -12.12
C ASP A 110 -19.83 26.79 -11.47
N GLU A 111 -19.94 25.52 -11.09
CA GLU A 111 -18.83 24.71 -10.59
C GLU A 111 -18.44 23.68 -11.67
N LEU A 112 -17.21 23.79 -12.19
CA LEU A 112 -16.66 22.87 -13.17
C LEU A 112 -15.57 22.05 -12.51
N THR A 113 -15.83 20.74 -12.37
CA THR A 113 -14.83 19.78 -11.88
C THR A 113 -14.23 19.02 -13.04
N ARG A 114 -12.90 19.07 -13.16
CA ARG A 114 -12.16 18.26 -14.13
C ARG A 114 -11.14 17.40 -13.43
N ARG A 115 -11.09 16.14 -13.83
CA ARG A 115 -10.15 15.15 -13.34
C ARG A 115 -8.99 15.02 -14.33
N PHE A 116 -7.76 15.18 -13.84
CA PHE A 116 -6.56 15.10 -14.64
C PHE A 116 -5.68 13.96 -14.14
N LYS A 117 -5.15 13.19 -15.09
CA LYS A 117 -4.17 12.16 -14.84
C LYS A 117 -2.87 12.59 -15.52
N GLY A 118 -1.78 12.51 -14.78
CA GLY A 118 -0.48 12.94 -15.26
C GLY A 118 0.59 11.87 -15.12
N ASN A 119 1.82 12.27 -15.38
CA ASN A 119 2.98 11.43 -15.17
C ASN A 119 3.02 10.95 -13.72
N PRO A 120 3.12 9.62 -13.46
CA PRO A 120 3.13 9.06 -12.11
C PRO A 120 4.33 9.53 -11.25
N LEU A 121 5.36 10.10 -11.86
CA LEU A 121 6.52 10.65 -11.14
C LEU A 121 6.38 12.13 -10.77
N VAL A 122 5.31 12.78 -11.21
CA VAL A 122 5.03 14.19 -10.88
C VAL A 122 4.11 14.24 -9.66
N PRO A 123 4.50 14.96 -8.59
CA PRO A 123 3.63 15.22 -7.45
C PRO A 123 2.29 15.85 -7.86
N SER A 124 1.21 15.46 -7.20
CA SER A 124 -0.14 15.92 -7.57
C SER A 124 -0.36 17.43 -7.41
N ASP A 125 0.34 18.08 -6.47
CA ASP A 125 0.31 19.53 -6.31
C ASP A 125 0.99 20.27 -7.48
N ILE A 126 2.06 19.70 -8.05
CA ILE A 126 2.72 20.23 -9.26
C ILE A 126 1.83 20.00 -10.48
N LEU A 127 1.21 18.81 -10.58
CA LEU A 127 0.26 18.53 -11.65
C LEU A 127 -0.92 19.51 -11.63
N ALA A 128 -1.46 19.79 -10.45
CA ALA A 128 -2.54 20.79 -10.29
C ALA A 128 -2.11 22.19 -10.75
N LYS A 129 -0.91 22.64 -10.41
CA LYS A 129 -0.36 23.92 -10.85
C LYS A 129 -0.18 23.98 -12.37
N GLN A 130 0.32 22.91 -12.98
CA GLN A 130 0.47 22.82 -14.44
C GLN A 130 -0.89 22.91 -15.16
N VAL A 131 -1.91 22.24 -14.63
CA VAL A 131 -3.26 22.28 -15.19
C VAL A 131 -3.87 23.68 -15.04
N LEU A 132 -3.75 24.30 -13.86
CA LEU A 132 -4.28 25.65 -13.61
C LEU A 132 -3.62 26.71 -14.50
N SER A 133 -2.35 26.54 -14.88
CA SER A 133 -1.67 27.45 -15.81
C SER A 133 -2.18 27.38 -17.25
N GLN A 134 -2.95 26.35 -17.59
CA GLN A 134 -3.54 26.15 -18.93
C GLN A 134 -5.02 26.59 -18.99
N VAL A 135 -5.58 26.99 -17.88
CA VAL A 135 -6.94 27.53 -17.82
C VAL A 135 -6.87 29.01 -18.20
N PRO A 136 -7.63 29.46 -19.22
CA PRO A 136 -7.65 30.86 -19.66
C PRO A 136 -8.22 31.80 -18.64
#